data_8c104eb3e707c92330b404f425d62128
#
_entry.id   8c104eb3e707c92330b404f425d62128
#
_cell.length_a   1.000
_cell.length_b   1.000
_cell.length_c   1.000
_cell.angle_alpha   90.00
_cell.angle_beta   90.00
_cell.angle_gamma   90.00
#
_symmetry.space_group_name_H-M   'P 1'
#
loop_
_entity.id
_entity.type
_entity.pdbx_description
1 polymer ?
#
loop_
_entity_poly.entity_id
_entity_poly.type
_entity_poly.pdbx_seq_one_letter_code
_entity_poly.pdbx_strand_id
1 'polypeptide(L)'
;MKSKFQVVVIGGGVVGCSVVYHLTKFGWKDVVLLERSELTCGSTWHAAGGMHTINGDPNVAKLQLYTINLYKEIAEFSGQDIGLHMTGGILLASTQERFDWLKSIHAKGRYLNMETEIISPTEAKKIMPLINPEHFVGGLHNTYEGHLDPYGTTWAYAKAARKRGAEIYQHSRVTDLKLDREGTWRVFMDSDSTGERHEIQSEHVVNAGGLWAREVGRMVGLELPVLAMEHMYLITEDLPEVIDFNQQNGQEIPHVVDFDGELYLRQEQNGML
;
A
#
# COMPACT_ATOMS: atom_id res chain seq x y z
N MET A 1 -15.86 17.92 17.69
CA MET A 1 -16.06 16.51 17.29
C MET A 1 -17.44 16.06 17.70
N LYS A 2 -18.16 15.27 16.88
CA LYS A 2 -19.43 14.63 17.27
C LYS A 2 -19.17 13.58 18.35
N SER A 3 -20.17 13.31 19.19
CA SER A 3 -20.11 12.28 20.25
C SER A 3 -20.60 10.89 19.78
N LYS A 4 -21.18 10.79 18.57
CA LYS A 4 -21.71 9.54 18.04
C LYS A 4 -21.40 9.40 16.55
N PHE A 5 -20.94 8.21 16.16
CA PHE A 5 -20.64 7.82 14.79
C PHE A 5 -21.18 6.42 14.50
N GLN A 6 -21.40 6.13 13.23
CA GLN A 6 -21.74 4.78 12.80
C GLN A 6 -20.47 3.89 12.81
N VAL A 7 -19.34 4.40 12.33
CA VAL A 7 -18.07 3.67 12.29
C VAL A 7 -16.94 4.54 12.80
N VAL A 8 -16.14 3.98 13.71
CA VAL A 8 -14.83 4.52 14.11
C VAL A 8 -13.73 3.65 13.51
N VAL A 9 -12.82 4.25 12.76
CA VAL A 9 -11.61 3.59 12.24
C VAL A 9 -10.40 4.09 13.03
N ILE A 10 -9.62 3.17 13.59
CA ILE A 10 -8.44 3.47 14.41
C ILE A 10 -7.19 3.25 13.56
N GLY A 11 -6.44 4.32 13.32
CA GLY A 11 -5.18 4.32 12.57
C GLY A 11 -5.26 5.04 11.23
N GLY A 12 -4.37 6.01 11.01
CA GLY A 12 -4.30 6.89 9.85
C GLY A 12 -3.25 6.49 8.81
N GLY A 13 -2.86 5.23 8.76
CA GLY A 13 -2.07 4.66 7.66
C GLY A 13 -2.91 4.42 6.42
N VAL A 14 -2.27 3.93 5.34
CA VAL A 14 -2.95 3.69 4.04
C VAL A 14 -4.16 2.77 4.19
N VAL A 15 -4.10 1.75 5.06
CA VAL A 15 -5.21 0.81 5.29
C VAL A 15 -6.41 1.53 5.90
N GLY A 16 -6.22 2.27 7.00
CA GLY A 16 -7.32 3.00 7.65
C GLY A 16 -7.93 4.06 6.75
N CYS A 17 -7.12 4.84 6.05
CA CYS A 17 -7.61 5.84 5.09
C CYS A 17 -8.37 5.19 3.92
N SER A 18 -7.90 4.04 3.42
CA SER A 18 -8.60 3.26 2.39
C SER A 18 -9.95 2.72 2.90
N VAL A 19 -10.01 2.21 4.14
CA VAL A 19 -11.27 1.75 4.75
C VAL A 19 -12.28 2.89 4.82
N VAL A 20 -11.89 4.05 5.35
CA VAL A 20 -12.80 5.22 5.45
C VAL A 20 -13.26 5.68 4.07
N TYR A 21 -12.35 5.70 3.08
CA TYR A 21 -12.70 6.01 1.70
C TYR A 21 -13.76 5.04 1.15
N HIS A 22 -13.55 3.73 1.28
CA HIS A 22 -14.47 2.74 0.75
C HIS A 22 -15.81 2.73 1.47
N LEU A 23 -15.83 2.87 2.80
CA LEU A 23 -17.07 3.02 3.55
C LEU A 23 -17.90 4.19 3.02
N THR A 24 -17.29 5.37 2.86
CA THR A 24 -17.99 6.53 2.32
C THR A 24 -18.35 6.40 0.84
N LYS A 25 -17.52 5.72 0.03
CA LYS A 25 -17.83 5.38 -1.37
C LYS A 25 -19.07 4.49 -1.47
N PHE A 26 -19.26 3.57 -0.53
CA PHE A 26 -20.43 2.69 -0.44
C PHE A 26 -21.63 3.30 0.27
N GLY A 27 -21.57 4.58 0.63
CA GLY A 27 -22.71 5.33 1.15
C GLY A 27 -22.86 5.31 2.67
N TRP A 28 -21.90 4.76 3.42
CA TRP A 28 -21.87 4.86 4.88
C TRP A 28 -21.77 6.31 5.32
N LYS A 29 -22.50 6.64 6.36
CA LYS A 29 -22.54 7.98 6.95
C LYS A 29 -21.90 7.97 8.34
N ASP A 30 -21.61 9.16 8.85
CA ASP A 30 -21.05 9.31 10.20
C ASP A 30 -19.86 8.39 10.45
N VAL A 31 -18.88 8.39 9.51
CA VAL A 31 -17.62 7.65 9.59
C VAL A 31 -16.54 8.58 10.10
N VAL A 32 -15.79 8.15 11.10
CA VAL A 32 -14.65 8.89 11.65
C VAL A 32 -13.39 8.03 11.66
N LEU A 33 -12.25 8.64 11.37
CA LEU A 33 -10.93 8.08 11.56
C LEU A 33 -10.20 8.83 12.66
N LEU A 34 -9.61 8.08 13.59
CA LEU A 34 -8.78 8.57 14.68
C LEU A 34 -7.34 8.12 14.49
N GLU A 35 -6.45 9.09 14.35
CA GLU A 35 -5.01 8.85 14.24
C GLU A 35 -4.29 9.46 15.44
N ARG A 36 -3.42 8.68 16.07
CA ARG A 36 -2.69 9.08 17.27
C ARG A 36 -1.69 10.21 17.04
N SER A 37 -1.14 10.32 15.83
CA SER A 37 -0.17 11.32 15.42
C SER A 37 -0.62 11.97 14.11
N GLU A 38 0.25 12.01 13.11
CA GLU A 38 -0.08 12.45 11.76
C GLU A 38 -0.45 11.28 10.86
N LEU A 39 -1.22 11.53 9.80
CA LEU A 39 -1.47 10.50 8.80
C LEU A 39 -0.14 9.99 8.24
N THR A 40 -0.06 8.71 7.98
CA THR A 40 1.12 7.99 7.46
C THR A 40 2.27 7.74 8.44
N CYS A 41 2.27 8.29 9.63
CA CYS A 41 3.42 8.27 10.57
C CYS A 41 3.94 6.87 10.96
N GLY A 42 3.18 5.81 10.72
CA GLY A 42 3.61 4.42 10.92
C GLY A 42 4.38 3.86 9.72
N SER A 43 4.15 2.59 9.39
CA SER A 43 4.84 1.89 8.30
C SER A 43 4.54 2.45 6.89
N THR A 44 3.47 3.23 6.72
CA THR A 44 3.01 3.65 5.40
C THR A 44 4.05 4.49 4.65
N TRP A 45 4.62 5.52 5.26
CA TRP A 45 5.55 6.41 4.57
C TRP A 45 6.93 5.79 4.33
N HIS A 46 7.23 4.67 5.02
CA HIS A 46 8.47 3.91 4.81
C HIS A 46 8.35 2.87 3.67
N ALA A 47 7.16 2.69 3.10
CA ALA A 47 6.96 1.68 2.07
C ALA A 47 7.56 2.14 0.74
N ALA A 48 8.17 1.21 0.00
CA ALA A 48 8.74 1.49 -1.31
C ALA A 48 7.71 1.87 -2.38
N GLY A 49 6.43 1.60 -2.16
CA GLY A 49 5.34 1.99 -3.05
C GLY A 49 5.21 1.17 -4.32
N GLY A 50 5.86 0.02 -4.44
CA GLY A 50 5.71 -0.86 -5.58
C GLY A 50 4.28 -1.38 -5.75
N MET A 51 3.83 -1.46 -7.00
CA MET A 51 2.50 -1.94 -7.38
C MET A 51 2.61 -3.17 -8.24
N HIS A 52 1.94 -4.24 -7.83
CA HIS A 52 1.93 -5.52 -8.53
C HIS A 52 0.51 -5.94 -8.86
N THR A 53 0.27 -6.45 -10.07
CA THR A 53 -1.02 -7.01 -10.47
C THR A 53 -1.04 -8.53 -10.44
N ILE A 54 0.12 -9.15 -10.52
CA ILE A 54 0.24 -10.60 -10.61
C ILE A 54 0.46 -11.21 -9.24
N ASN A 55 -0.36 -12.21 -8.92
CA ASN A 55 -0.23 -12.99 -7.71
C ASN A 55 -0.56 -14.47 -7.98
N GLY A 56 0.02 -15.38 -7.20
CA GLY A 56 -0.29 -16.80 -7.26
C GLY A 56 -1.74 -17.12 -6.90
N ASP A 57 -2.38 -16.31 -6.06
CA ASP A 57 -3.81 -16.39 -5.75
C ASP A 57 -4.63 -15.45 -6.66
N PRO A 58 -5.60 -16.00 -7.41
CA PRO A 58 -6.40 -15.20 -8.35
C PRO A 58 -7.26 -14.11 -7.68
N ASN A 59 -7.68 -14.30 -6.44
CA ASN A 59 -8.47 -13.29 -5.72
C ASN A 59 -7.61 -12.12 -5.29
N VAL A 60 -6.39 -12.41 -4.83
CA VAL A 60 -5.39 -11.37 -4.53
C VAL A 60 -5.02 -10.60 -5.79
N ALA A 61 -4.78 -11.29 -6.92
CA ALA A 61 -4.49 -10.65 -8.20
C ALA A 61 -5.64 -9.70 -8.65
N LYS A 62 -6.91 -10.12 -8.51
CA LYS A 62 -8.07 -9.26 -8.80
C LYS A 62 -8.12 -8.04 -7.89
N LEU A 63 -7.82 -8.20 -6.60
CA LEU A 63 -7.78 -7.09 -5.64
C LEU A 63 -6.67 -6.10 -5.98
N GLN A 64 -5.50 -6.59 -6.35
CA GLN A 64 -4.36 -5.76 -6.78
C GLN A 64 -4.69 -4.98 -8.05
N LEU A 65 -5.27 -5.62 -9.07
CA LEU A 65 -5.72 -4.97 -10.29
C LEU A 65 -6.79 -3.90 -10.03
N TYR A 66 -7.78 -4.20 -9.17
CA TYR A 66 -8.77 -3.22 -8.72
C TYR A 66 -8.08 -2.00 -8.09
N THR A 67 -7.09 -2.24 -7.24
CA THR A 67 -6.38 -1.19 -6.50
C THR A 67 -5.60 -0.28 -7.44
N ILE A 68 -4.89 -0.81 -8.43
CA ILE A 68 -4.14 0.00 -9.41
C ILE A 68 -5.10 0.87 -10.25
N ASN A 69 -6.23 0.32 -10.69
CA ASN A 69 -7.25 1.10 -11.39
C ASN A 69 -7.83 2.21 -10.50
N LEU A 70 -8.03 1.90 -9.21
CA LEU A 70 -8.54 2.86 -8.24
C LEU A 70 -7.58 4.03 -8.02
N TYR A 71 -6.27 3.82 -8.10
CA TYR A 71 -5.28 4.88 -7.87
C TYR A 71 -5.45 6.05 -8.85
N LYS A 72 -5.75 5.78 -10.12
CA LYS A 72 -6.06 6.83 -11.10
C LYS A 72 -7.35 7.57 -10.74
N GLU A 73 -8.42 6.83 -10.40
CA GLU A 73 -9.70 7.42 -9.97
C GLU A 73 -9.55 8.30 -8.73
N ILE A 74 -8.80 7.82 -7.73
CA ILE A 74 -8.69 8.53 -6.45
C ILE A 74 -7.81 9.78 -6.56
N ALA A 75 -6.74 9.74 -7.36
CA ALA A 75 -5.90 10.91 -7.62
C ALA A 75 -6.73 12.03 -8.25
N GLU A 76 -7.49 11.72 -9.29
CA GLU A 76 -8.37 12.67 -9.97
C GLU A 76 -9.47 13.20 -9.03
N PHE A 77 -10.20 12.30 -8.37
CA PHE A 77 -11.29 12.67 -7.47
C PHE A 77 -10.82 13.49 -6.27
N SER A 78 -9.70 13.12 -5.66
CA SER A 78 -9.17 13.84 -4.49
C SER A 78 -8.51 15.17 -4.85
N GLY A 79 -7.94 15.28 -6.05
CA GLY A 79 -7.05 16.35 -6.48
C GLY A 79 -5.69 16.29 -5.78
N GLN A 80 -5.29 15.11 -5.30
CA GLN A 80 -3.99 14.84 -4.67
C GLN A 80 -3.11 14.07 -5.63
N ASP A 81 -1.94 14.61 -5.91
CA ASP A 81 -0.89 13.86 -6.60
C ASP A 81 -0.45 12.68 -5.73
N ILE A 82 -0.34 11.52 -6.35
CA ILE A 82 0.06 10.26 -5.71
C ILE A 82 1.39 9.73 -6.26
N GLY A 83 2.09 10.50 -7.09
CA GLY A 83 3.34 10.07 -7.72
C GLY A 83 3.19 8.73 -8.44
N LEU A 84 2.18 8.58 -9.29
CA LEU A 84 1.89 7.33 -9.99
C LEU A 84 2.77 7.19 -11.24
N HIS A 85 3.68 6.23 -11.21
CA HIS A 85 4.60 5.88 -12.28
C HIS A 85 4.33 4.47 -12.78
N MET A 86 3.77 4.36 -14.00
CA MET A 86 3.45 3.07 -14.63
C MET A 86 4.66 2.59 -15.46
N THR A 87 5.71 2.19 -14.77
CA THR A 87 7.01 1.82 -15.37
C THR A 87 7.07 0.39 -15.87
N GLY A 88 6.09 -0.42 -15.52
CA GLY A 88 6.15 -1.87 -15.65
C GLY A 88 6.92 -2.51 -14.49
N GLY A 89 6.96 -3.84 -14.48
CA GLY A 89 7.66 -4.64 -13.49
C GLY A 89 8.26 -5.92 -14.09
N ILE A 90 9.35 -6.37 -13.53
CA ILE A 90 10.02 -7.62 -13.91
C ILE A 90 10.14 -8.52 -12.68
N LEU A 91 9.63 -9.74 -12.78
CA LEU A 91 9.92 -10.80 -11.83
C LEU A 91 11.04 -11.68 -12.41
N LEU A 92 12.17 -11.76 -11.72
CA LEU A 92 13.34 -12.54 -12.15
C LEU A 92 13.31 -13.95 -11.55
N ALA A 93 13.92 -14.87 -12.26
CA ALA A 93 14.13 -16.25 -11.82
C ALA A 93 15.60 -16.63 -11.95
N SER A 94 16.24 -16.94 -10.83
CA SER A 94 17.61 -17.42 -10.77
C SER A 94 17.71 -18.95 -10.91
N THR A 95 16.59 -19.66 -10.73
CA THR A 95 16.49 -21.12 -10.83
C THR A 95 15.46 -21.55 -11.86
N GLN A 96 15.63 -22.77 -12.40
CA GLN A 96 14.65 -23.35 -13.33
C GLN A 96 13.29 -23.55 -12.66
N GLU A 97 13.25 -23.94 -11.38
CA GLU A 97 12.03 -24.11 -10.60
C GLU A 97 11.26 -22.78 -10.49
N ARG A 98 11.96 -21.68 -10.17
CA ARG A 98 11.38 -20.34 -10.14
C ARG A 98 10.86 -19.92 -11.51
N PHE A 99 11.60 -20.21 -12.57
CA PHE A 99 11.19 -19.88 -13.92
C PHE A 99 9.94 -20.66 -14.36
N ASP A 100 9.82 -21.93 -14.00
CA ASP A 100 8.62 -22.72 -14.27
C ASP A 100 7.42 -22.21 -13.45
N TRP A 101 7.65 -21.75 -12.22
CA TRP A 101 6.63 -21.04 -11.45
C TRP A 101 6.19 -19.75 -12.14
N LEU A 102 7.11 -18.92 -12.67
CA LEU A 102 6.76 -17.71 -13.43
C LEU A 102 5.92 -18.03 -14.67
N LYS A 103 6.23 -19.10 -15.40
CA LYS A 103 5.39 -19.56 -16.52
C LYS A 103 3.96 -19.92 -16.07
N SER A 104 3.83 -20.56 -14.91
CA SER A 104 2.50 -20.84 -14.33
C SER A 104 1.75 -19.56 -13.97
N ILE A 105 2.44 -18.56 -13.41
CA ILE A 105 1.88 -17.24 -13.11
C ILE A 105 1.45 -16.51 -14.39
N HIS A 106 2.28 -16.54 -15.44
CA HIS A 106 1.94 -15.99 -16.75
C HIS A 106 0.65 -16.62 -17.30
N ALA A 107 0.50 -17.95 -17.23
CA ALA A 107 -0.71 -18.64 -17.66
C ALA A 107 -1.95 -18.18 -16.87
N LYS A 108 -1.81 -17.99 -15.55
CA LYS A 108 -2.90 -17.44 -14.70
C LYS A 108 -3.21 -15.98 -15.06
N GLY A 109 -2.18 -15.17 -15.31
CA GLY A 109 -2.33 -13.77 -15.74
C GLY A 109 -3.15 -13.67 -17.03
N ARG A 110 -2.91 -14.52 -18.01
CA ARG A 110 -3.69 -14.61 -19.24
C ARG A 110 -5.18 -14.91 -18.98
N TYR A 111 -5.47 -15.82 -18.05
CA TYR A 111 -6.85 -16.12 -17.65
C TYR A 111 -7.56 -14.90 -17.04
N LEU A 112 -6.79 -14.02 -16.36
CA LEU A 112 -7.28 -12.80 -15.74
C LEU A 112 -7.23 -11.57 -16.68
N ASN A 113 -6.92 -11.78 -17.99
CA ASN A 113 -6.71 -10.74 -19.01
C ASN A 113 -5.60 -9.74 -18.64
N MET A 114 -4.55 -10.21 -17.98
CA MET A 114 -3.36 -9.42 -17.69
C MET A 114 -2.34 -9.60 -18.81
N GLU A 115 -1.79 -8.50 -19.29
CA GLU A 115 -0.74 -8.50 -20.31
C GLU A 115 0.62 -8.74 -19.66
N THR A 116 1.14 -9.93 -19.86
CA THR A 116 2.45 -10.34 -19.34
C THR A 116 3.22 -11.08 -20.39
N GLU A 117 4.54 -11.06 -20.28
CA GLU A 117 5.45 -11.70 -21.22
C GLU A 117 6.55 -12.47 -20.47
N ILE A 118 6.84 -13.69 -20.92
CA ILE A 118 8.03 -14.43 -20.49
C ILE A 118 9.20 -13.93 -21.30
N ILE A 119 10.22 -13.43 -20.62
CA ILE A 119 11.41 -12.82 -21.24
C ILE A 119 12.68 -13.58 -20.88
N SER A 120 13.64 -13.56 -21.80
CA SER A 120 15.00 -14.06 -21.55
C SER A 120 15.78 -13.08 -20.65
N PRO A 121 16.88 -13.52 -20.00
CA PRO A 121 17.75 -12.63 -19.24
C PRO A 121 18.34 -11.49 -20.08
N THR A 122 18.61 -11.74 -21.36
CA THR A 122 19.12 -10.72 -22.28
C THR A 122 18.06 -9.66 -22.62
N GLU A 123 16.80 -10.05 -22.74
CA GLU A 123 15.69 -9.10 -22.93
C GLU A 123 15.46 -8.29 -21.65
N ALA A 124 15.49 -8.95 -20.49
CA ALA A 124 15.40 -8.25 -19.20
C ALA A 124 16.51 -7.20 -19.04
N LYS A 125 17.76 -7.51 -19.43
CA LYS A 125 18.89 -6.57 -19.42
C LYS A 125 18.65 -5.32 -20.27
N LYS A 126 17.92 -5.43 -21.38
CA LYS A 126 17.64 -4.27 -22.26
C LYS A 126 16.72 -3.25 -21.62
N ILE A 127 15.80 -3.69 -20.78
CA ILE A 127 14.81 -2.83 -20.12
C ILE A 127 15.20 -2.51 -18.67
N MET A 128 16.12 -3.26 -18.10
CA MET A 128 16.69 -3.04 -16.76
C MET A 128 18.22 -3.17 -16.81
N PRO A 129 18.93 -2.07 -17.10
CA PRO A 129 20.37 -2.12 -17.39
C PRO A 129 21.26 -2.53 -16.20
N LEU A 130 20.74 -2.53 -14.99
CA LEU A 130 21.50 -2.85 -13.77
C LEU A 130 21.63 -4.35 -13.48
N ILE A 131 20.80 -5.22 -14.10
CA ILE A 131 20.87 -6.66 -13.84
C ILE A 131 22.05 -7.31 -14.57
N ASN A 132 22.65 -8.33 -13.94
CA ASN A 132 23.59 -9.22 -14.63
C ASN A 132 22.82 -10.45 -15.16
N PRO A 133 22.68 -10.59 -16.51
CA PRO A 133 21.87 -11.67 -17.09
C PRO A 133 22.42 -13.07 -16.81
N GLU A 134 23.70 -13.21 -16.45
CA GLU A 134 24.31 -14.51 -16.15
C GLU A 134 23.77 -15.17 -14.88
N HIS A 135 23.16 -14.39 -13.98
CA HIS A 135 22.59 -14.88 -12.72
C HIS A 135 21.15 -15.38 -12.86
N PHE A 136 20.53 -15.23 -14.02
CA PHE A 136 19.12 -15.54 -14.21
C PHE A 136 18.90 -16.53 -15.36
N VAL A 137 17.85 -17.32 -15.25
CA VAL A 137 17.39 -18.26 -16.30
C VAL A 137 16.22 -17.68 -17.11
N GLY A 138 15.58 -16.64 -16.62
CA GLY A 138 14.49 -15.94 -17.30
C GLY A 138 13.76 -14.98 -16.38
N GLY A 139 12.72 -14.37 -16.90
CA GLY A 139 11.87 -13.45 -16.15
C GLY A 139 10.45 -13.38 -16.71
N LEU A 140 9.60 -12.70 -15.98
CA LEU A 140 8.25 -12.33 -16.39
C LEU A 140 8.15 -10.81 -16.37
N HIS A 141 7.85 -10.21 -17.50
CA HIS A 141 7.59 -8.78 -17.64
C HIS A 141 6.09 -8.51 -17.62
N ASN A 142 5.68 -7.48 -16.89
CA ASN A 142 4.32 -7.00 -16.82
C ASN A 142 4.30 -5.48 -16.98
N THR A 143 3.67 -5.00 -18.04
CA THR A 143 3.59 -3.56 -18.33
C THR A 143 2.59 -2.82 -17.46
N TYR A 144 1.68 -3.52 -16.79
CA TYR A 144 0.63 -2.95 -15.95
C TYR A 144 1.01 -2.95 -14.47
N GLU A 145 2.27 -2.62 -14.21
CA GLU A 145 2.86 -2.46 -12.87
C GLU A 145 3.64 -1.14 -12.81
N GLY A 146 4.13 -0.82 -11.63
CA GLY A 146 4.88 0.40 -11.42
C GLY A 146 5.06 0.74 -9.95
N HIS A 147 5.14 2.01 -9.64
CA HIS A 147 5.24 2.49 -8.26
C HIS A 147 4.49 3.81 -8.06
N LEU A 148 4.30 4.17 -6.80
CA LEU A 148 3.64 5.41 -6.40
C LEU A 148 4.21 5.91 -5.07
N ASP A 149 3.85 7.15 -4.71
CA ASP A 149 4.14 7.70 -3.38
C ASP A 149 3.11 7.23 -2.34
N PRO A 150 3.51 6.42 -1.34
CA PRO A 150 2.60 5.95 -0.30
C PRO A 150 2.00 7.08 0.55
N TYR A 151 2.76 8.16 0.77
CA TYR A 151 2.29 9.35 1.48
C TYR A 151 1.18 10.05 0.71
N GLY A 152 1.44 10.42 -0.54
CA GLY A 152 0.45 11.07 -1.40
C GLY A 152 -0.80 10.23 -1.60
N THR A 153 -0.64 8.92 -1.78
CA THR A 153 -1.76 7.96 -1.91
C THR A 153 -2.64 7.93 -0.67
N THR A 154 -2.05 7.91 0.52
CA THR A 154 -2.80 7.92 1.78
C THR A 154 -3.58 9.23 1.94
N TRP A 155 -2.95 10.36 1.60
CA TRP A 155 -3.63 11.65 1.58
C TRP A 155 -4.74 11.73 0.52
N ALA A 156 -4.58 11.07 -0.64
CA ALA A 156 -5.63 10.98 -1.64
C ALA A 156 -6.87 10.26 -1.09
N TYR A 157 -6.69 9.12 -0.43
CA TYR A 157 -7.79 8.43 0.28
C TYR A 157 -8.45 9.32 1.33
N ALA A 158 -7.66 9.96 2.20
CA ALA A 158 -8.16 10.82 3.26
C ALA A 158 -8.94 12.02 2.71
N LYS A 159 -8.41 12.71 1.69
CA LYS A 159 -9.08 13.85 1.03
C LYS A 159 -10.38 13.41 0.35
N ALA A 160 -10.35 12.28 -0.36
CA ALA A 160 -11.52 11.73 -1.03
C ALA A 160 -12.62 11.33 -0.04
N ALA A 161 -12.25 10.72 1.10
CA ALA A 161 -13.18 10.38 2.16
C ALA A 161 -13.81 11.63 2.81
N ARG A 162 -13.01 12.67 3.07
CA ARG A 162 -13.52 13.97 3.58
C ARG A 162 -14.51 14.63 2.62
N LYS A 163 -14.23 14.60 1.30
CA LYS A 163 -15.17 15.09 0.28
C LYS A 163 -16.52 14.36 0.32
N ARG A 164 -16.56 13.12 0.83
CA ARG A 164 -17.78 12.32 1.01
C ARG A 164 -18.39 12.42 2.41
N GLY A 165 -17.82 13.28 3.28
CA GLY A 165 -18.36 13.59 4.60
C GLY A 165 -17.74 12.81 5.77
N ALA A 166 -16.64 12.07 5.57
CA ALA A 166 -15.90 11.49 6.67
C ALA A 166 -15.19 12.55 7.51
N GLU A 167 -15.13 12.31 8.81
CA GLU A 167 -14.31 13.09 9.73
C GLU A 167 -12.98 12.37 9.97
N ILE A 168 -11.86 13.10 9.96
CA ILE A 168 -10.52 12.54 10.19
C ILE A 168 -9.81 13.44 11.17
N TYR A 169 -9.49 12.88 12.33
CA TYR A 169 -8.80 13.57 13.43
C TYR A 169 -7.42 12.97 13.64
N GLN A 170 -6.43 13.81 13.51
CA GLN A 170 -5.03 13.53 13.87
C GLN A 170 -4.80 13.93 15.32
N HIS A 171 -3.68 13.48 15.91
CA HIS A 171 -3.31 13.74 17.30
C HIS A 171 -4.44 13.32 18.27
N SER A 172 -5.09 12.21 17.97
CA SER A 172 -6.27 11.69 18.64
C SER A 172 -6.06 10.21 18.95
N ARG A 173 -5.34 9.95 20.04
CA ARG A 173 -4.96 8.60 20.44
C ARG A 173 -6.10 7.88 21.13
N VAL A 174 -6.55 6.75 20.57
CA VAL A 174 -7.47 5.85 21.27
C VAL A 174 -6.75 5.17 22.41
N THR A 175 -7.33 5.26 23.60
CA THR A 175 -6.72 4.77 24.86
C THR A 175 -7.48 3.63 25.51
N ASP A 176 -8.78 3.47 25.21
CA ASP A 176 -9.61 2.37 25.72
C ASP A 176 -10.83 2.13 24.81
N LEU A 177 -11.31 0.89 24.79
CA LEU A 177 -12.50 0.46 24.06
C LEU A 177 -13.40 -0.37 24.98
N LYS A 178 -14.68 -0.05 25.03
CA LYS A 178 -15.67 -0.81 25.80
C LYS A 178 -16.90 -1.07 24.97
N LEU A 179 -17.32 -2.32 24.95
CA LEU A 179 -18.62 -2.70 24.38
C LEU A 179 -19.65 -2.75 25.53
N ASP A 180 -20.73 -1.98 25.40
CA ASP A 180 -21.80 -2.01 26.37
C ASP A 180 -22.75 -3.21 26.17
N ARG A 181 -23.71 -3.38 27.05
CA ARG A 181 -24.68 -4.48 27.00
C ARG A 181 -25.68 -4.39 25.84
N GLU A 182 -25.77 -3.23 25.23
CA GLU A 182 -26.70 -2.93 24.12
C GLU A 182 -25.97 -3.11 22.77
N GLY A 183 -24.67 -3.43 22.76
CA GLY A 183 -23.86 -3.64 21.56
C GLY A 183 -23.27 -2.36 20.99
N THR A 184 -23.27 -1.26 21.77
CA THR A 184 -22.66 0.01 21.37
C THR A 184 -21.23 0.10 21.89
N TRP A 185 -20.32 0.46 21.02
CA TRP A 185 -18.92 0.73 21.38
C TRP A 185 -18.78 2.12 22.03
N ARG A 186 -18.03 2.16 23.11
CA ARG A 186 -17.53 3.41 23.72
C ARG A 186 -16.03 3.47 23.46
N VAL A 187 -15.64 4.45 22.64
CA VAL A 187 -14.24 4.68 22.23
C VAL A 187 -13.72 5.87 23.04
N PHE A 188 -12.72 5.64 23.87
CA PHE A 188 -12.04 6.67 24.64
C PHE A 188 -10.77 7.11 23.94
N MET A 189 -10.56 8.40 23.84
CA MET A 189 -9.38 8.96 23.19
C MET A 189 -8.87 10.19 23.95
N ASP A 190 -7.57 10.38 23.90
CA ASP A 190 -6.92 11.58 24.39
C ASP A 190 -6.53 12.46 23.19
N SER A 191 -6.77 13.76 23.33
CA SER A 191 -6.32 14.74 22.34
C SER A 191 -4.98 15.32 22.76
N ASP A 192 -3.93 15.06 22.00
CA ASP A 192 -2.58 15.58 22.28
C ASP A 192 -2.52 17.12 22.23
N SER A 193 -3.40 17.75 21.43
CA SER A 193 -3.44 19.20 21.27
C SER A 193 -4.08 19.95 22.45
N THR A 194 -5.01 19.30 23.16
CA THR A 194 -5.74 19.93 24.27
C THR A 194 -5.50 19.23 25.61
N GLY A 195 -4.95 18.02 25.62
CA GLY A 195 -4.86 17.15 26.79
C GLY A 195 -6.22 16.67 27.31
N GLU A 196 -7.31 16.91 26.58
CA GLU A 196 -8.64 16.53 26.96
C GLU A 196 -8.95 15.09 26.57
N ARG A 197 -9.63 14.40 27.47
CA ARG A 197 -10.17 13.07 27.19
C ARG A 197 -11.57 13.18 26.60
N HIS A 198 -11.77 12.51 25.47
CA HIS A 198 -13.05 12.45 24.77
C HIS A 198 -13.60 11.03 24.76
N GLU A 199 -14.93 10.93 24.68
CA GLU A 199 -15.65 9.67 24.49
C GLU A 199 -16.54 9.77 23.26
N ILE A 200 -16.46 8.75 22.41
CA ILE A 200 -17.28 8.58 21.21
C ILE A 200 -18.07 7.28 21.33
N GLN A 201 -19.34 7.31 21.01
CA GLN A 201 -20.18 6.13 20.82
C GLN A 201 -20.17 5.71 19.36
N SER A 202 -20.10 4.38 19.09
CA SER A 202 -20.08 3.86 17.72
C SER A 202 -20.77 2.49 17.63
N GLU A 203 -21.40 2.23 16.48
CA GLU A 203 -21.94 0.90 16.17
C GLU A 203 -20.83 -0.08 15.80
N HIS A 204 -19.80 0.40 15.12
CA HIS A 204 -18.68 -0.42 14.64
C HIS A 204 -17.33 0.24 14.92
N VAL A 205 -16.34 -0.58 15.27
CA VAL A 205 -14.96 -0.16 15.42
C VAL A 205 -14.08 -1.00 14.50
N VAL A 206 -13.25 -0.34 13.70
CA VAL A 206 -12.27 -0.99 12.82
C VAL A 206 -10.87 -0.74 13.37
N ASN A 207 -10.15 -1.79 13.66
CA ASN A 207 -8.74 -1.72 14.05
C ASN A 207 -7.84 -1.74 12.80
N ALA A 208 -7.31 -0.60 12.42
CA ALA A 208 -6.30 -0.41 11.37
C ALA A 208 -4.99 0.14 11.97
N GLY A 209 -4.68 -0.21 13.20
CA GLY A 209 -3.58 0.32 14.01
C GLY A 209 -2.17 -0.10 13.59
N GLY A 210 -2.01 -0.84 12.46
CA GLY A 210 -0.69 -1.23 11.93
C GLY A 210 0.17 -1.93 12.98
N LEU A 211 1.35 -1.40 13.27
CA LEU A 211 2.27 -1.94 14.30
C LEU A 211 1.63 -2.01 15.70
N TRP A 212 0.66 -1.16 15.99
CA TRP A 212 -0.04 -1.08 17.27
C TRP A 212 -1.40 -1.79 17.28
N ALA A 213 -1.73 -2.52 16.20
CA ALA A 213 -3.01 -3.24 16.12
C ALA A 213 -3.21 -4.24 17.26
N ARG A 214 -2.12 -4.88 17.72
CA ARG A 214 -2.13 -5.78 18.87
C ARG A 214 -2.51 -5.07 20.18
N GLU A 215 -2.00 -3.87 20.40
CA GLU A 215 -2.34 -3.05 21.58
C GLU A 215 -3.83 -2.65 21.56
N VAL A 216 -4.34 -2.26 20.40
CA VAL A 216 -5.77 -1.97 20.23
C VAL A 216 -6.62 -3.22 20.47
N GLY A 217 -6.20 -4.40 19.97
CA GLY A 217 -6.88 -5.66 20.22
C GLY A 217 -6.94 -6.00 21.71
N ARG A 218 -5.87 -5.75 22.47
CA ARG A 218 -5.81 -5.99 23.92
C ARG A 218 -6.81 -5.15 24.72
N MET A 219 -7.20 -3.96 24.24
CA MET A 219 -8.23 -3.13 24.89
C MET A 219 -9.58 -3.87 24.99
N VAL A 220 -9.81 -4.86 24.13
CA VAL A 220 -11.04 -5.67 24.08
C VAL A 220 -10.78 -7.17 24.40
N GLY A 221 -9.62 -7.49 24.98
CA GLY A 221 -9.26 -8.84 25.38
C GLY A 221 -8.81 -9.77 24.25
N LEU A 222 -8.50 -9.22 23.06
CA LEU A 222 -8.00 -9.99 21.92
C LEU A 222 -6.48 -9.93 21.83
N GLU A 223 -5.86 -11.10 21.73
CA GLU A 223 -4.42 -11.18 21.43
C GLU A 223 -4.23 -11.44 19.94
N LEU A 224 -3.95 -10.38 19.20
CA LEU A 224 -3.75 -10.47 17.76
C LEU A 224 -2.33 -10.97 17.44
N PRO A 225 -2.16 -11.88 16.48
CA PRO A 225 -0.85 -12.44 16.10
C PRO A 225 -0.07 -11.47 15.20
N VAL A 226 0.09 -10.22 15.64
CA VAL A 226 0.83 -9.18 14.93
C VAL A 226 2.15 -8.93 15.64
N LEU A 227 3.25 -9.12 14.92
CA LEU A 227 4.60 -8.81 15.39
C LEU A 227 5.19 -7.72 14.48
N ALA A 228 5.73 -6.69 15.11
CA ALA A 228 6.55 -5.70 14.41
C ALA A 228 7.89 -6.33 14.04
N MET A 229 8.26 -6.23 12.76
CA MET A 229 9.58 -6.65 12.26
C MET A 229 10.31 -5.43 11.72
N GLU A 230 11.61 -5.38 11.97
CA GLU A 230 12.47 -4.41 11.31
C GLU A 230 12.68 -4.83 9.86
N HIS A 231 12.56 -3.88 8.97
CA HIS A 231 12.83 -4.04 7.54
C HIS A 231 13.65 -2.85 7.08
N MET A 232 14.66 -3.10 6.26
CA MET A 232 15.56 -2.05 5.80
C MET A 232 15.44 -1.85 4.29
N TYR A 233 15.77 -0.66 3.85
CA TYR A 233 15.97 -0.34 2.46
C TYR A 233 17.20 0.55 2.29
N LEU A 234 17.70 0.61 1.08
CA LEU A 234 18.82 1.43 0.67
C LEU A 234 18.37 2.36 -0.47
N ILE A 235 18.74 3.62 -0.41
CA ILE A 235 18.62 4.54 -1.54
C ILE A 235 20.05 4.80 -2.03
N THR A 236 20.28 4.58 -3.32
CA THR A 236 21.59 4.81 -3.94
C THR A 236 21.78 6.29 -4.24
N GLU A 237 23.01 6.68 -4.51
CA GLU A 237 23.31 7.90 -5.25
C GLU A 237 22.81 7.79 -6.70
N ASP A 238 22.92 8.91 -7.45
CA ASP A 238 22.61 8.92 -8.88
C ASP A 238 23.47 7.89 -9.63
N LEU A 239 22.83 7.09 -10.46
CA LEU A 239 23.47 6.06 -11.26
C LEU A 239 23.50 6.46 -12.73
N PRO A 240 24.68 6.53 -13.36
CA PRO A 240 24.80 6.88 -14.78
C PRO A 240 23.93 5.99 -15.67
N GLU A 241 23.84 4.69 -15.38
CA GLU A 241 23.05 3.73 -16.15
C GLU A 241 21.56 4.03 -16.11
N VAL A 242 21.05 4.55 -14.98
CA VAL A 242 19.65 4.98 -14.83
C VAL A 242 19.40 6.24 -15.65
N ILE A 243 20.29 7.22 -15.54
CA ILE A 243 20.22 8.48 -16.27
C ILE A 243 20.24 8.24 -17.78
N ASP A 244 21.21 7.44 -18.23
CA ASP A 244 21.38 7.11 -19.67
C ASP A 244 20.15 6.39 -20.21
N PHE A 245 19.62 5.41 -19.46
CA PHE A 245 18.41 4.68 -19.85
C PHE A 245 17.21 5.63 -20.01
N ASN A 246 16.98 6.50 -19.03
CA ASN A 246 15.85 7.42 -19.04
C ASN A 246 15.96 8.41 -20.21
N GLN A 247 17.16 8.93 -20.49
CA GLN A 247 17.39 9.83 -21.62
C GLN A 247 17.18 9.16 -22.99
N GLN A 248 17.60 7.90 -23.12
CA GLN A 248 17.49 7.15 -24.37
C GLN A 248 16.06 6.66 -24.65
N ASN A 249 15.32 6.31 -23.60
CA ASN A 249 14.01 5.67 -23.74
C ASN A 249 12.82 6.60 -23.42
N GLY A 250 13.07 7.76 -22.81
CA GLY A 250 12.02 8.70 -22.41
C GLY A 250 11.09 8.16 -21.33
N GLN A 251 11.53 7.16 -20.56
CA GLN A 251 10.78 6.51 -19.49
C GLN A 251 11.71 6.02 -18.38
N GLU A 252 11.15 5.80 -17.20
CA GLU A 252 11.85 5.22 -16.06
C GLU A 252 12.08 3.72 -16.23
N ILE A 253 13.05 3.21 -15.48
CA ILE A 253 13.34 1.78 -15.38
C ILE A 253 12.17 1.07 -14.67
N PRO A 254 11.69 -0.09 -15.18
CA PRO A 254 10.69 -0.88 -14.48
C PRO A 254 11.21 -1.35 -13.12
N HIS A 255 10.32 -1.52 -12.16
CA HIS A 255 10.73 -2.14 -10.92
C HIS A 255 11.06 -3.63 -11.13
N VAL A 256 11.91 -4.17 -10.27
CA VAL A 256 12.38 -5.56 -10.36
C VAL A 256 12.18 -6.25 -9.03
N VAL A 257 11.73 -7.51 -9.07
CA VAL A 257 11.69 -8.39 -7.92
C VAL A 257 12.49 -9.66 -8.23
N ASP A 258 13.47 -9.94 -7.41
CA ASP A 258 14.21 -11.19 -7.38
C ASP A 258 13.84 -11.96 -6.10
N PHE A 259 12.94 -12.94 -6.24
CA PHE A 259 12.50 -13.74 -5.09
C PHE A 259 13.56 -14.67 -4.55
N ASP A 260 14.48 -15.11 -5.38
CA ASP A 260 15.55 -16.03 -4.98
C ASP A 260 16.69 -15.26 -4.28
N GLY A 261 16.93 -14.01 -4.70
CA GLY A 261 17.85 -13.07 -4.05
C GLY A 261 17.25 -12.29 -2.88
N GLU A 262 15.94 -12.46 -2.63
CA GLU A 262 15.19 -11.78 -1.55
C GLU A 262 15.31 -10.26 -1.60
N LEU A 263 15.33 -9.69 -2.81
CA LEU A 263 15.42 -8.25 -3.01
C LEU A 263 14.42 -7.76 -4.06
N TYR A 264 14.08 -6.49 -3.95
CA TYR A 264 13.37 -5.76 -4.98
C TYR A 264 13.98 -4.36 -5.15
N LEU A 265 13.84 -3.82 -6.34
CA LEU A 265 14.39 -2.54 -6.73
C LEU A 265 13.35 -1.73 -7.49
N ARG A 266 13.27 -0.44 -7.24
CA ARG A 266 12.57 0.52 -8.10
C ARG A 266 13.39 1.77 -8.28
N GLN A 267 13.13 2.51 -9.35
CA GLN A 267 13.78 3.80 -9.54
C GLN A 267 13.31 4.80 -8.48
N GLU A 268 14.27 5.55 -7.93
CA GLU A 268 14.03 6.71 -7.08
C GLU A 268 14.88 7.85 -7.62
N GLN A 269 14.20 8.83 -8.27
CA GLN A 269 14.86 9.91 -9.02
C GLN A 269 15.85 9.36 -10.08
N ASN A 270 17.14 9.62 -9.92
CA ASN A 270 18.21 9.11 -10.80
C ASN A 270 18.94 7.87 -10.24
N GLY A 271 18.51 7.37 -9.11
CA GLY A 271 19.05 6.19 -8.44
C GLY A 271 18.02 5.09 -8.27
N MET A 272 18.28 4.18 -7.33
CA MET A 272 17.42 3.04 -7.01
C MET A 272 17.11 3.01 -5.51
N LEU A 273 15.92 2.55 -5.18
CA LEU A 273 15.49 2.17 -3.85
C LEU A 273 15.30 0.66 -3.80
#